data_334103f17ac950df9a38cedc9ff44017
#
_entry.id   334103f17ac950df9a38cedc9ff44017
#
_cell.length_a   1.000
_cell.length_b   1.000
_cell.length_c   1.000
_cell.angle_alpha   90.00
_cell.angle_beta   90.00
_cell.angle_gamma   90.00
#
_symmetry.space_group_name_H-M   'P 1'
#
loop_
_entity.id
_entity.type
_entity.pdbx_description
1 polymer ?
#
loop_
_entity_poly.entity_id
_entity_poly.type
_entity_poly.pdbx_seq_one_letter_code
_entity_poly.pdbx_strand_id
1 'polypeptide(L)'
;PIKFTYEEAKQKALEALAPMGEEYLSVVEKAFADRWIDVIENKGKRSGAYSSGSYDTNPYILMNWHDTLDQLFTLVHEMGHSVHSYFTRSNQPFVYGDYSIFLAEIASTTNENILTEYLLETEQDPRVRAYVLNHYLDGFKGTIFRQTQFAEFEHFMHEEDAKGVPLTSEYLSDSYGELNAKYYGSAVEKDPEIKYEWSRIPHFYYNYYVYQ
;
A
#
# COMPACT_ATOMS: atom_id res chain seq x y z
N PRO A 1 11.67 15.23 -11.96
CA PRO A 1 11.19 13.94 -11.48
C PRO A 1 12.23 12.87 -11.81
N ILE A 2 12.55 12.03 -10.83
CA ILE A 2 13.42 10.88 -10.99
C ILE A 2 12.61 9.82 -11.74
N LYS A 3 13.19 9.24 -12.78
CA LYS A 3 12.54 8.19 -13.55
C LYS A 3 13.32 6.90 -13.45
N PHE A 4 12.60 5.81 -13.32
CA PHE A 4 13.13 4.46 -13.39
C PHE A 4 12.30 3.66 -14.38
N THR A 5 12.94 3.04 -15.34
CA THR A 5 12.28 1.98 -16.12
C THR A 5 11.94 0.80 -15.20
N TYR A 6 11.01 -0.04 -15.61
CA TYR A 6 10.67 -1.24 -14.84
C TYR A 6 11.87 -2.18 -14.64
N GLU A 7 12.74 -2.30 -15.65
CA GLU A 7 13.95 -3.13 -15.55
C GLU A 7 14.96 -2.56 -14.53
N GLU A 8 15.16 -1.24 -14.53
CA GLU A 8 16.00 -0.58 -13.50
C GLU A 8 15.38 -0.73 -12.10
N ALA A 9 14.07 -0.66 -11.99
CA ALA A 9 13.36 -0.86 -10.73
C ALA A 9 13.52 -2.28 -10.18
N LYS A 10 13.46 -3.30 -11.03
CA LYS A 10 13.74 -4.70 -10.62
C LYS A 10 15.15 -4.84 -10.07
N GLN A 11 16.14 -4.28 -10.78
CA GLN A 11 17.53 -4.33 -10.33
C GLN A 11 17.70 -3.62 -8.97
N LYS A 12 17.16 -2.41 -8.82
CA LYS A 12 17.21 -1.67 -7.57
C LYS A 12 16.48 -2.38 -6.42
N ALA A 13 15.36 -3.03 -6.70
CA ALA A 13 14.64 -3.82 -5.70
C ALA A 13 15.50 -5.00 -5.18
N LEU A 14 16.16 -5.74 -6.08
CA LEU A 14 17.06 -6.84 -5.68
C LEU A 14 18.25 -6.35 -4.86
N GLU A 15 18.86 -5.25 -5.28
CA GLU A 15 20.01 -4.65 -4.55
C GLU A 15 19.57 -4.15 -3.17
N ALA A 16 18.45 -3.43 -3.08
CA ALA A 16 17.94 -2.90 -1.83
C ALA A 16 17.53 -4.02 -0.85
N LEU A 17 16.89 -5.07 -1.33
CA LEU A 17 16.39 -6.17 -0.49
C LEU A 17 17.47 -7.21 -0.14
N ALA A 18 18.72 -7.04 -0.60
CA ALA A 18 19.81 -7.96 -0.29
C ALA A 18 20.00 -8.24 1.22
N PRO A 19 19.81 -7.28 2.14
CA PRO A 19 19.90 -7.57 3.58
C PRO A 19 18.89 -8.58 4.11
N MET A 20 17.82 -8.87 3.36
CA MET A 20 16.80 -9.89 3.73
C MET A 20 17.31 -11.33 3.60
N GLY A 21 18.45 -11.53 2.95
CA GLY A 21 19.12 -12.83 2.80
C GLY A 21 18.71 -13.62 1.56
N GLU A 22 19.48 -14.66 1.26
CA GLU A 22 19.37 -15.45 0.02
C GLU A 22 18.00 -16.13 -0.16
N GLU A 23 17.41 -16.64 0.92
CA GLU A 23 16.11 -17.30 0.84
C GLU A 23 15.02 -16.31 0.39
N TYR A 24 15.00 -15.10 0.96
CA TYR A 24 14.08 -14.06 0.58
C TYR A 24 14.30 -13.61 -0.88
N LEU A 25 15.54 -13.32 -1.24
CA LEU A 25 15.89 -12.88 -2.59
C LEU A 25 15.53 -13.92 -3.66
N SER A 26 15.70 -15.21 -3.38
CA SER A 26 15.34 -16.27 -4.33
C SER A 26 13.85 -16.25 -4.69
N VAL A 27 12.98 -15.85 -3.76
CA VAL A 27 11.55 -15.68 -4.04
C VAL A 27 11.28 -14.42 -4.86
N VAL A 28 12.00 -13.32 -4.57
CA VAL A 28 11.89 -12.08 -5.36
C VAL A 28 12.36 -12.30 -6.80
N GLU A 29 13.49 -12.97 -6.99
CA GLU A 29 14.00 -13.35 -8.32
C GLU A 29 13.00 -14.24 -9.06
N LYS A 30 12.44 -15.23 -8.37
CA LYS A 30 11.39 -16.10 -8.91
C LYS A 30 10.16 -15.29 -9.33
N ALA A 31 9.73 -14.32 -8.54
CA ALA A 31 8.59 -13.47 -8.86
C ALA A 31 8.80 -12.70 -10.18
N PHE A 32 10.02 -12.19 -10.41
CA PHE A 32 10.36 -11.52 -11.65
C PHE A 32 10.49 -12.50 -12.85
N ALA A 33 11.14 -13.64 -12.64
CA ALA A 33 11.36 -14.66 -13.70
C ALA A 33 10.05 -15.32 -14.16
N ASP A 34 9.19 -15.67 -13.21
CA ASP A 34 7.93 -16.36 -13.46
C ASP A 34 6.77 -15.38 -13.76
N ARG A 35 7.06 -14.10 -13.93
CA ARG A 35 6.09 -13.06 -14.32
C ARG A 35 4.89 -12.97 -13.38
N TRP A 36 5.14 -12.87 -12.07
CA TRP A 36 4.06 -12.67 -11.10
C TRP A 36 3.43 -11.27 -11.19
N ILE A 37 4.09 -10.33 -11.90
CA ILE A 37 3.70 -8.92 -11.95
C ILE A 37 3.05 -8.58 -13.29
N ASP A 38 1.79 -8.16 -13.25
CA ASP A 38 1.10 -7.52 -14.37
C ASP A 38 1.39 -6.02 -14.35
N VAL A 39 2.33 -5.60 -15.19
CA VAL A 39 3.05 -4.32 -15.08
C VAL A 39 2.31 -3.17 -15.74
N ILE A 40 1.79 -3.40 -16.97
CA ILE A 40 1.40 -2.31 -17.88
C ILE A 40 -0.07 -1.93 -17.68
N GLU A 41 -0.32 -0.62 -17.61
CA GLU A 41 -1.67 -0.06 -17.65
C GLU A 41 -2.36 -0.40 -18.97
N ASN A 42 -3.63 -0.75 -18.91
CA ASN A 42 -4.47 -0.94 -20.09
C ASN A 42 -5.94 -0.65 -19.80
N LYS A 43 -6.74 -0.54 -20.86
CA LYS A 43 -8.16 -0.23 -20.78
C LYS A 43 -8.91 -1.31 -20.00
N GLY A 44 -9.62 -0.91 -18.95
CA GLY A 44 -10.41 -1.79 -18.10
C GLY A 44 -9.66 -2.39 -16.92
N LYS A 45 -8.34 -2.19 -16.83
CA LYS A 45 -7.55 -2.57 -15.67
C LYS A 45 -7.85 -1.63 -14.49
N ARG A 46 -7.94 -2.17 -13.28
CA ARG A 46 -8.09 -1.37 -12.06
C ARG A 46 -6.87 -0.48 -11.86
N SER A 47 -7.12 0.73 -11.37
CA SER A 47 -6.05 1.65 -10.92
C SER A 47 -5.41 1.17 -9.61
N GLY A 48 -4.24 1.71 -9.30
CA GLY A 48 -3.48 1.35 -8.10
C GLY A 48 -2.63 0.10 -8.30
N ALA A 49 -2.27 -0.54 -7.18
CA ALA A 49 -1.55 -1.80 -7.14
C ALA A 49 -2.09 -2.68 -6.01
N TYR A 50 -1.90 -3.98 -6.11
CA TYR A 50 -2.16 -4.92 -5.04
C TYR A 50 -1.48 -6.27 -5.31
N SER A 51 -1.15 -6.98 -4.23
CA SER A 51 -0.75 -8.38 -4.27
C SER A 51 -1.94 -9.27 -3.92
N SER A 52 -2.15 -10.34 -4.66
CA SER A 52 -3.24 -11.30 -4.44
C SER A 52 -2.85 -12.69 -4.92
N GLY A 53 -3.53 -13.71 -4.42
CA GLY A 53 -3.34 -15.09 -4.84
C GLY A 53 -4.17 -16.04 -3.99
N SER A 54 -4.20 -17.29 -4.38
CA SER A 54 -4.87 -18.37 -3.64
C SER A 54 -3.85 -19.37 -3.10
N TYR A 55 -4.25 -20.20 -2.14
CA TYR A 55 -3.45 -21.32 -1.68
C TYR A 55 -3.10 -22.23 -2.87
N ASP A 56 -1.91 -22.79 -2.90
CA ASP A 56 -1.34 -23.60 -4.01
C ASP A 56 -1.13 -22.83 -5.34
N THR A 57 -1.22 -21.49 -5.33
CA THR A 57 -0.85 -20.66 -6.48
C THR A 57 0.29 -19.71 -6.14
N ASN A 58 0.93 -19.18 -7.16
CA ASN A 58 1.82 -18.03 -6.96
C ASN A 58 1.01 -16.83 -6.45
N PRO A 59 1.59 -15.97 -5.61
CA PRO A 59 1.05 -14.63 -5.42
C PRO A 59 1.28 -13.81 -6.69
N TYR A 60 0.28 -13.01 -7.08
CA TYR A 60 0.35 -12.15 -8.26
C TYR A 60 0.19 -10.70 -7.86
N ILE A 61 0.95 -9.83 -8.52
CA ILE A 61 0.93 -8.38 -8.30
C ILE A 61 0.30 -7.71 -9.51
N LEU A 62 -0.73 -6.89 -9.29
CA LEU A 62 -1.23 -5.95 -10.28
C LEU A 62 -0.54 -4.62 -10.05
N MET A 63 0.01 -4.03 -11.10
CA MET A 63 0.59 -2.68 -11.11
C MET A 63 0.08 -1.88 -12.32
N ASN A 64 0.29 -0.57 -12.27
CA ASN A 64 0.16 0.37 -13.37
C ASN A 64 1.43 1.20 -13.41
N TRP A 65 2.44 0.72 -14.14
CA TRP A 65 3.79 1.27 -14.09
C TRP A 65 3.92 2.60 -14.88
N HIS A 66 4.49 3.63 -14.25
CA HIS A 66 4.65 5.00 -14.79
C HIS A 66 6.06 5.58 -14.65
N ASP A 67 7.09 4.77 -14.52
CA ASP A 67 8.51 5.17 -14.45
C ASP A 67 8.81 6.20 -13.34
N THR A 68 8.14 6.13 -12.20
CA THR A 68 8.35 7.07 -11.08
C THR A 68 8.99 6.40 -9.87
N LEU A 69 9.58 7.20 -8.96
CA LEU A 69 10.08 6.70 -7.69
C LEU A 69 8.95 6.06 -6.85
N ASP A 70 7.76 6.67 -6.85
CA ASP A 70 6.61 6.12 -6.13
C ASP A 70 6.25 4.71 -6.63
N GLN A 71 6.43 4.43 -7.93
CA GLN A 71 6.20 3.10 -8.49
C GLN A 71 7.27 2.09 -8.07
N LEU A 72 8.51 2.53 -7.86
CA LEU A 72 9.55 1.67 -7.27
C LEU A 72 9.20 1.29 -5.83
N PHE A 73 8.75 2.25 -5.01
CA PHE A 73 8.25 1.96 -3.66
C PHE A 73 7.03 1.03 -3.68
N THR A 74 6.09 1.28 -4.57
CA THR A 74 4.92 0.40 -4.76
C THR A 74 5.34 -1.03 -5.13
N LEU A 75 6.31 -1.20 -6.03
CA LEU A 75 6.81 -2.52 -6.42
C LEU A 75 7.38 -3.30 -5.23
N VAL A 76 8.21 -2.67 -4.42
CA VAL A 76 8.81 -3.35 -3.24
C VAL A 76 7.78 -3.58 -2.13
N HIS A 77 6.80 -2.69 -1.98
CA HIS A 77 5.66 -2.85 -1.08
C HIS A 77 4.87 -4.12 -1.44
N GLU A 78 4.37 -4.20 -2.67
CA GLU A 78 3.60 -5.36 -3.15
C GLU A 78 4.43 -6.65 -3.15
N MET A 79 5.75 -6.54 -3.40
CA MET A 79 6.66 -7.67 -3.27
C MET A 79 6.75 -8.16 -1.81
N GLY A 80 6.70 -7.26 -0.84
CA GLY A 80 6.63 -7.62 0.59
C GLY A 80 5.42 -8.50 0.90
N HIS A 81 4.24 -8.12 0.43
CA HIS A 81 3.03 -8.92 0.55
C HIS A 81 3.16 -10.26 -0.17
N SER A 82 3.72 -10.27 -1.38
CA SER A 82 3.86 -11.49 -2.17
C SER A 82 4.80 -12.50 -1.52
N VAL A 83 5.95 -12.06 -1.03
CA VAL A 83 6.90 -12.95 -0.34
C VAL A 83 6.31 -13.45 0.98
N HIS A 84 5.64 -12.60 1.74
CA HIS A 84 4.92 -13.00 2.96
C HIS A 84 3.86 -14.08 2.68
N SER A 85 3.04 -13.88 1.65
CA SER A 85 2.03 -14.85 1.22
C SER A 85 2.66 -16.16 0.74
N TYR A 86 3.76 -16.08 -0.01
CA TYR A 86 4.50 -17.23 -0.49
C TYR A 86 5.02 -18.09 0.68
N PHE A 87 5.69 -17.48 1.65
CA PHE A 87 6.18 -18.22 2.83
C PHE A 87 5.06 -18.73 3.72
N THR A 88 4.00 -17.96 3.92
CA THR A 88 2.85 -18.39 4.69
C THR A 88 2.25 -19.66 4.09
N ARG A 89 1.93 -19.63 2.79
CA ARG A 89 1.28 -20.75 2.10
C ARG A 89 2.19 -21.96 1.90
N SER A 90 3.51 -21.74 1.82
CA SER A 90 4.48 -22.85 1.73
C SER A 90 4.71 -23.56 3.05
N ASN A 91 4.49 -22.89 4.18
CA ASN A 91 4.81 -23.43 5.51
C ASN A 91 3.59 -23.73 6.37
N GLN A 92 2.39 -23.29 5.97
CA GLN A 92 1.16 -23.49 6.71
C GLN A 92 0.17 -24.34 5.90
N PRO A 93 -0.66 -25.16 6.56
CA PRO A 93 -1.77 -25.83 5.89
C PRO A 93 -2.82 -24.82 5.41
N PHE A 94 -3.67 -25.21 4.47
CA PHE A 94 -4.70 -24.37 3.85
C PHE A 94 -5.50 -23.51 4.86
N VAL A 95 -5.91 -24.11 5.99
CA VAL A 95 -6.70 -23.42 7.02
C VAL A 95 -5.96 -22.28 7.72
N TYR A 96 -4.64 -22.21 7.59
CA TYR A 96 -3.76 -21.16 8.11
C TYR A 96 -2.99 -20.44 7.01
N GLY A 97 -3.41 -20.59 5.76
CA GLY A 97 -2.76 -20.00 4.57
C GLY A 97 -2.94 -18.51 4.41
N ASP A 98 -3.80 -17.89 5.22
CA ASP A 98 -4.02 -16.45 5.26
C ASP A 98 -3.59 -15.85 6.61
N TYR A 99 -3.33 -14.56 6.63
CA TYR A 99 -2.92 -13.80 7.81
C TYR A 99 -3.77 -12.52 7.93
N SER A 100 -3.86 -11.96 9.14
CA SER A 100 -4.62 -10.73 9.38
C SER A 100 -3.97 -9.52 8.71
N ILE A 101 -4.79 -8.49 8.39
CA ILE A 101 -4.30 -7.21 7.85
C ILE A 101 -3.31 -6.55 8.81
N PHE A 102 -3.43 -6.76 10.10
CA PHE A 102 -2.50 -6.29 11.14
C PHE A 102 -1.05 -6.72 10.88
N LEU A 103 -0.84 -7.92 10.33
CA LEU A 103 0.49 -8.44 9.99
C LEU A 103 0.91 -8.14 8.55
N ALA A 104 -0.06 -7.95 7.66
CA ALA A 104 0.20 -7.80 6.23
C ALA A 104 1.12 -6.62 5.93
N GLU A 105 0.81 -5.45 6.50
CA GLU A 105 1.55 -4.21 6.23
C GLU A 105 2.92 -4.15 6.94
N ILE A 106 3.21 -5.03 7.89
CA ILE A 106 4.55 -5.16 8.48
C ILE A 106 5.54 -5.61 7.39
N ALA A 107 5.17 -6.60 6.58
CA ALA A 107 6.02 -7.11 5.51
C ALA A 107 6.27 -6.05 4.42
N SER A 108 5.21 -5.39 3.95
CA SER A 108 5.28 -4.38 2.89
C SER A 108 6.06 -3.14 3.32
N THR A 109 5.76 -2.57 4.47
CA THR A 109 6.44 -1.37 4.98
C THR A 109 7.88 -1.64 5.42
N THR A 110 8.23 -2.86 5.83
CA THR A 110 9.62 -3.25 6.07
C THR A 110 10.44 -3.13 4.77
N ASN A 111 9.93 -3.64 3.66
CA ASN A 111 10.57 -3.50 2.36
C ASN A 111 10.74 -2.04 1.94
N GLU A 112 9.74 -1.20 2.16
CA GLU A 112 9.85 0.24 1.86
C GLU A 112 10.92 0.93 2.70
N ASN A 113 11.04 0.59 3.99
CA ASN A 113 12.08 1.13 4.85
C ASN A 113 13.48 0.70 4.40
N ILE A 114 13.66 -0.57 4.04
CA ILE A 114 14.93 -1.08 3.51
C ILE A 114 15.30 -0.38 2.19
N LEU A 115 14.33 -0.17 1.29
CA LEU A 115 14.56 0.59 0.06
C LEU A 115 14.94 2.05 0.36
N THR A 116 14.28 2.69 1.33
CA THR A 116 14.61 4.06 1.75
C THR A 116 16.07 4.17 2.21
N GLU A 117 16.50 3.27 3.10
CA GLU A 117 17.91 3.23 3.57
C GLU A 117 18.88 3.01 2.39
N TYR A 118 18.62 2.01 1.55
CA TYR A 118 19.44 1.75 0.37
C TYR A 118 19.58 2.97 -0.54
N LEU A 119 18.48 3.66 -0.84
CA LEU A 119 18.52 4.86 -1.68
C LEU A 119 19.28 6.01 -1.01
N LEU A 120 19.12 6.19 0.30
CA LEU A 120 19.83 7.23 1.05
C LEU A 120 21.35 6.93 1.17
N GLU A 121 21.76 5.67 1.14
CA GLU A 121 23.18 5.28 1.17
C GLU A 121 23.83 5.41 -0.22
N THR A 122 23.12 5.07 -1.28
CA THR A 122 23.68 4.97 -2.63
C THR A 122 23.57 6.26 -3.43
N GLU A 123 22.52 7.07 -3.22
CA GLU A 123 22.30 8.31 -3.94
C GLU A 123 23.18 9.45 -3.42
N GLN A 124 23.85 10.13 -4.35
CA GLN A 124 24.75 11.26 -4.03
C GLN A 124 24.14 12.63 -4.37
N ASP A 125 23.17 12.72 -5.30
CA ASP A 125 22.52 14.01 -5.61
C ASP A 125 21.65 14.44 -4.41
N PRO A 126 21.94 15.58 -3.77
CA PRO A 126 21.17 16.05 -2.62
C PRO A 126 19.70 16.33 -2.93
N ARG A 127 19.34 16.58 -4.18
CA ARG A 127 17.93 16.78 -4.60
C ARG A 127 17.19 15.45 -4.62
N VAL A 128 17.86 14.37 -5.07
CA VAL A 128 17.30 13.02 -5.04
C VAL A 128 17.11 12.57 -3.61
N ARG A 129 18.12 12.77 -2.77
CA ARG A 129 18.05 12.44 -1.34
C ARG A 129 16.92 13.19 -0.63
N ALA A 130 16.77 14.49 -0.92
CA ALA A 130 15.67 15.29 -0.37
C ALA A 130 14.30 14.78 -0.84
N TYR A 131 14.19 14.30 -2.08
CA TYR A 131 12.95 13.71 -2.59
C TYR A 131 12.62 12.39 -1.88
N VAL A 132 13.61 11.51 -1.68
CA VAL A 132 13.44 10.24 -0.94
C VAL A 132 13.02 10.53 0.51
N LEU A 133 13.65 11.48 1.18
CA LEU A 133 13.29 11.89 2.55
C LEU A 133 11.86 12.46 2.61
N ASN A 134 11.47 13.27 1.63
CA ASN A 134 10.11 13.79 1.56
C ASN A 134 9.09 12.65 1.35
N HIS A 135 9.37 11.71 0.45
CA HIS A 135 8.55 10.52 0.25
C HIS A 135 8.38 9.70 1.54
N TYR A 136 9.50 9.51 2.27
CA TYR A 136 9.48 8.82 3.57
C TYR A 136 8.59 9.55 4.60
N LEU A 137 8.68 10.89 4.69
CA LEU A 137 7.82 11.68 5.57
C LEU A 137 6.35 11.66 5.15
N ASP A 138 6.08 11.71 3.84
CA ASP A 138 4.72 11.57 3.31
C ASP A 138 4.13 10.18 3.62
N GLY A 139 4.98 9.16 3.75
CA GLY A 139 4.61 7.82 4.20
C GLY A 139 3.98 7.83 5.60
N PHE A 140 4.50 8.59 6.56
CA PHE A 140 3.89 8.73 7.90
C PHE A 140 2.49 9.33 7.81
N LYS A 141 2.32 10.36 6.97
CA LYS A 141 1.00 10.97 6.74
C LYS A 141 0.03 9.97 6.11
N GLY A 142 0.47 9.28 5.06
CA GLY A 142 -0.36 8.33 4.30
C GLY A 142 -0.69 7.06 5.07
N THR A 143 0.25 6.58 5.88
CA THR A 143 0.14 5.29 6.56
C THR A 143 -0.44 5.44 7.98
N ILE A 144 0.06 6.38 8.79
CA ILE A 144 -0.41 6.52 10.17
C ILE A 144 -1.66 7.41 10.22
N PHE A 145 -1.54 8.67 9.80
CA PHE A 145 -2.63 9.62 9.98
C PHE A 145 -3.85 9.29 9.11
N ARG A 146 -3.62 8.99 7.84
CA ARG A 146 -4.70 8.69 6.91
C ARG A 146 -5.39 7.36 7.22
N GLN A 147 -4.65 6.32 7.57
CA GLN A 147 -5.25 5.04 7.93
C GLN A 147 -6.00 5.13 9.26
N THR A 148 -5.51 5.92 10.21
CA THR A 148 -6.25 6.21 11.45
C THR A 148 -7.54 6.98 11.17
N GLN A 149 -7.51 7.96 10.25
CA GLN A 149 -8.72 8.65 9.80
C GLN A 149 -9.74 7.68 9.20
N PHE A 150 -9.30 6.74 8.36
CA PHE A 150 -10.17 5.73 7.77
C PHE A 150 -10.73 4.77 8.81
N ALA A 151 -9.90 4.33 9.77
CA ALA A 151 -10.36 3.49 10.87
C ALA A 151 -11.39 4.19 11.76
N GLU A 152 -11.18 5.48 12.07
CA GLU A 152 -12.14 6.29 12.84
C GLU A 152 -13.47 6.45 12.09
N PHE A 153 -13.43 6.67 10.77
CA PHE A 153 -14.64 6.76 9.96
C PHE A 153 -15.37 5.42 9.82
N GLU A 154 -14.64 4.33 9.61
CA GLU A 154 -15.20 2.98 9.56
C GLU A 154 -15.89 2.61 10.88
N HIS A 155 -15.22 2.86 12.00
CA HIS A 155 -15.79 2.66 13.33
C HIS A 155 -17.06 3.50 13.53
N PHE A 156 -17.03 4.78 13.16
CA PHE A 156 -18.19 5.66 13.20
C PHE A 156 -19.37 5.09 12.43
N MET A 157 -19.19 4.62 11.20
CA MET A 157 -20.28 4.04 10.40
C MET A 157 -20.91 2.83 11.09
N HIS A 158 -20.10 1.93 11.64
CA HIS A 158 -20.61 0.75 12.34
C HIS A 158 -21.31 1.08 13.66
N GLU A 159 -20.82 2.08 14.41
CA GLU A 159 -21.52 2.55 15.62
C GLU A 159 -22.87 3.18 15.32
N GLU A 160 -22.97 3.99 14.26
CA GLU A 160 -24.22 4.63 13.87
C GLU A 160 -25.23 3.61 13.34
N ASP A 161 -24.79 2.64 12.55
CA ASP A 161 -25.64 1.52 12.11
C ASP A 161 -26.17 0.71 13.31
N ALA A 162 -25.32 0.40 14.28
CA ALA A 162 -25.72 -0.31 15.49
C ALA A 162 -26.77 0.46 16.33
N LYS A 163 -26.79 1.79 16.25
CA LYS A 163 -27.82 2.66 16.87
C LYS A 163 -29.08 2.77 16.02
N GLY A 164 -29.11 2.20 14.82
CA GLY A 164 -30.22 2.28 13.87
C GLY A 164 -30.32 3.62 13.13
N VAL A 165 -29.24 4.39 13.07
CA VAL A 165 -29.18 5.64 12.31
C VAL A 165 -29.07 5.31 10.80
N PRO A 166 -29.92 5.91 9.95
CA PRO A 166 -29.82 5.70 8.50
C PRO A 166 -28.50 6.29 7.94
N LEU A 167 -27.66 5.44 7.37
CA LEU A 167 -26.38 5.85 6.77
C LEU A 167 -26.61 6.41 5.36
N THR A 168 -27.17 7.62 5.28
CA THR A 168 -27.36 8.31 4.01
C THR A 168 -26.03 8.86 3.45
N SER A 169 -25.96 9.05 2.13
CA SER A 169 -24.75 9.61 1.50
C SER A 169 -24.41 11.02 2.03
N GLU A 170 -25.43 11.82 2.33
CA GLU A 170 -25.26 13.15 2.90
C GLU A 170 -24.66 13.08 4.32
N TYR A 171 -25.24 12.25 5.20
CA TYR A 171 -24.78 12.05 6.56
C TYR A 171 -23.32 11.56 6.61
N LEU A 172 -22.99 10.56 5.81
CA LEU A 172 -21.64 10.01 5.71
C LEU A 172 -20.65 11.04 5.15
N SER A 173 -21.06 11.80 4.11
CA SER A 173 -20.18 12.80 3.51
C SER A 173 -19.87 13.95 4.46
N ASP A 174 -20.85 14.44 5.18
CA ASP A 174 -20.64 15.53 6.14
C ASP A 174 -19.74 15.06 7.30
N SER A 175 -20.01 13.87 7.85
CA SER A 175 -19.17 13.28 8.90
C SER A 175 -17.73 13.03 8.44
N TYR A 176 -17.54 12.54 7.20
CA TYR A 176 -16.20 12.36 6.63
C TYR A 176 -15.49 13.70 6.42
N GLY A 177 -16.20 14.73 5.95
CA GLY A 177 -15.66 16.07 5.76
C GLY A 177 -15.21 16.72 7.07
N GLU A 178 -15.96 16.56 8.16
CA GLU A 178 -15.57 17.02 9.50
C GLU A 178 -14.33 16.30 10.00
N LEU A 179 -14.30 14.97 9.84
CA LEU A 179 -13.15 14.16 10.24
C LEU A 179 -11.90 14.51 9.42
N ASN A 180 -12.02 14.70 8.12
CA ASN A 180 -10.93 15.15 7.26
C ASN A 180 -10.37 16.50 7.73
N ALA A 181 -11.25 17.46 8.04
CA ALA A 181 -10.84 18.76 8.57
C ALA A 181 -10.09 18.66 9.91
N LYS A 182 -10.46 17.72 10.79
CA LYS A 182 -9.77 17.44 12.05
C LYS A 182 -8.33 16.96 11.81
N TYR A 183 -8.13 16.02 10.85
CA TYR A 183 -6.82 15.43 10.57
C TYR A 183 -5.86 16.36 9.82
N TYR A 184 -6.37 17.18 8.91
CA TYR A 184 -5.54 18.12 8.14
C TYR A 184 -5.35 19.48 8.83
N GLY A 185 -6.22 19.83 9.77
CA GLY A 185 -6.12 21.06 10.54
C GLY A 185 -6.41 22.33 9.73
N SER A 186 -6.19 23.48 10.35
CA SER A 186 -6.51 24.80 9.79
C SER A 186 -5.49 25.35 8.80
N ALA A 187 -4.32 24.70 8.69
CA ALA A 187 -3.27 25.14 7.76
C ALA A 187 -3.52 24.70 6.31
N VAL A 188 -4.46 23.79 6.10
CA VAL A 188 -4.85 23.29 4.78
C VAL A 188 -6.19 23.89 4.41
N GLU A 189 -6.26 24.48 3.21
CA GLU A 189 -7.53 24.96 2.66
C GLU A 189 -8.47 23.77 2.40
N LYS A 190 -9.72 23.91 2.84
CA LYS A 190 -10.71 22.86 2.70
C LYS A 190 -11.22 22.79 1.27
N ASP A 191 -10.96 21.70 0.60
CA ASP A 191 -11.67 21.33 -0.63
C ASP A 191 -13.07 20.81 -0.25
N PRO A 192 -14.16 21.47 -0.70
CA PRO A 192 -15.51 21.04 -0.36
C PRO A 192 -15.86 19.67 -0.92
N GLU A 193 -15.16 19.21 -1.95
CA GLU A 193 -15.41 17.92 -2.59
C GLU A 193 -14.73 16.75 -1.86
N ILE A 194 -13.75 17.03 -0.99
CA ILE A 194 -13.05 15.98 -0.24
C ILE A 194 -14.00 15.14 0.63
N LYS A 195 -15.12 15.72 1.06
CA LYS A 195 -16.12 15.02 1.84
C LYS A 195 -16.74 13.79 1.14
N TYR A 196 -16.62 13.71 -0.18
CA TYR A 196 -17.11 12.57 -0.98
C TYR A 196 -16.06 11.49 -1.19
N GLU A 197 -14.82 11.68 -0.73
CA GLU A 197 -13.73 10.74 -0.96
C GLU A 197 -14.02 9.31 -0.47
N TRP A 198 -14.72 9.16 0.65
CA TRP A 198 -15.09 7.85 1.22
C TRP A 198 -15.83 6.97 0.20
N SER A 199 -16.63 7.58 -0.68
CA SER A 199 -17.50 6.84 -1.61
C SER A 199 -16.73 6.04 -2.68
N ARG A 200 -15.47 6.40 -2.96
CA ARG A 200 -14.61 5.69 -3.92
C ARG A 200 -13.76 4.60 -3.28
N ILE A 201 -13.76 4.49 -1.95
CA ILE A 201 -12.93 3.54 -1.21
C ILE A 201 -13.71 2.25 -1.01
N PRO A 202 -13.41 1.16 -1.76
CA PRO A 202 -14.22 -0.05 -1.74
C PRO A 202 -14.20 -0.76 -0.39
N HIS A 203 -13.16 -0.59 0.41
CA HIS A 203 -13.01 -1.22 1.72
C HIS A 203 -14.18 -0.92 2.66
N PHE A 204 -14.71 0.30 2.65
CA PHE A 204 -15.87 0.68 3.47
C PHE A 204 -17.16 -0.04 3.11
N TYR A 205 -17.23 -0.71 1.95
CA TYR A 205 -18.40 -1.45 1.48
C TYR A 205 -18.31 -2.96 1.67
N TYR A 206 -17.10 -3.47 1.98
CA TYR A 206 -16.90 -4.92 2.03
C TYR A 206 -17.14 -5.50 3.41
N ASN A 207 -16.50 -4.95 4.42
CA ASN A 207 -16.58 -5.42 5.80
C ASN A 207 -15.92 -4.39 6.74
N TYR A 208 -15.78 -4.75 8.01
CA TYR A 208 -15.02 -4.00 8.99
C TYR A 208 -13.51 -4.28 8.78
N TYR A 209 -12.87 -3.48 7.96
CA TYR A 209 -11.55 -3.75 7.39
C TYR A 209 -10.40 -2.97 8.02
N VAL A 210 -10.51 -1.64 8.09
CA VAL A 210 -9.37 -0.79 8.50
C VAL A 210 -9.13 -0.84 9.99
N TYR A 211 -10.17 -1.09 10.77
CA TYR A 211 -10.11 -1.09 12.23
C TYR A 211 -9.68 -2.43 12.84
N GLN A 212 -9.39 -3.44 12.03
CA GLN A 212 -8.98 -4.77 12.50
C GLN A 212 -7.59 -4.79 13.11
#